data_a44a3303a9463321532a6e516fb349c4
#
_entry.id   a44a3303a9463321532a6e516fb349c4
#
_cell.length_a   1.000
_cell.length_b   1.000
_cell.length_c   1.000
_cell.angle_alpha   90.00
_cell.angle_beta   90.00
_cell.angle_gamma   90.00
#
_symmetry.space_group_name_H-M   'P 1'
#
loop_
_entity.id
_entity.type
_entity.pdbx_description
1 polymer ?
#
loop_
_entity_poly.entity_id
_entity_poly.type
_entity_poly.pdbx_seq_one_letter_code
_entity_poly.pdbx_strand_id
1 'polypeptide(L)'
;MHSRLLKVIASAAMLMAAALPVAAHHSFSAEFDATKQVTLEGSVVQMEWVNPHSWLTIDVPKADGTVERWHIEGGSPSVLLRLGWNRNSLPTGTKIKVIAFQAKDGALRASSRDIEFPDGRKMNLGGSSNTDGEKK
;
A
#
# COMPACT_ATOMS: atom_id res chain seq x y z
N MET A 1 -30.73 9.11 -45.46
CA MET A 1 -29.33 9.52 -45.21
C MET A 1 -29.06 9.86 -43.74
N HIS A 2 -29.93 10.66 -43.11
CA HIS A 2 -29.76 11.10 -41.72
C HIS A 2 -29.78 9.97 -40.66
N SER A 3 -30.55 8.90 -40.86
CA SER A 3 -30.66 7.78 -39.93
C SER A 3 -29.37 6.92 -39.84
N ARG A 4 -28.62 6.82 -40.92
CA ARG A 4 -27.34 6.08 -40.93
C ARG A 4 -26.25 6.87 -40.26
N LEU A 5 -26.22 8.22 -40.43
CA LEU A 5 -25.27 9.10 -39.79
C LEU A 5 -25.46 9.14 -38.26
N LEU A 6 -26.71 9.22 -37.80
CA LEU A 6 -27.08 9.14 -36.38
C LEU A 6 -26.67 7.83 -35.75
N LYS A 7 -26.80 6.70 -36.44
CA LYS A 7 -26.34 5.39 -35.93
C LYS A 7 -24.82 5.30 -35.82
N VAL A 8 -24.09 5.87 -36.77
CA VAL A 8 -22.61 5.90 -36.72
C VAL A 8 -22.13 6.80 -35.61
N ILE A 9 -22.73 7.95 -35.38
CA ILE A 9 -22.36 8.88 -34.28
C ILE A 9 -22.68 8.24 -32.92
N ALA A 10 -23.83 7.57 -32.77
CA ALA A 10 -24.21 6.86 -31.56
C ALA A 10 -23.26 5.70 -31.26
N SER A 11 -22.80 4.96 -32.26
CA SER A 11 -21.83 3.87 -32.08
C SER A 11 -20.43 4.39 -31.72
N ALA A 12 -20.02 5.51 -32.32
CA ALA A 12 -18.73 6.13 -31.96
C ALA A 12 -18.72 6.70 -30.53
N ALA A 13 -19.84 7.32 -30.10
CA ALA A 13 -20.00 7.79 -28.73
C ALA A 13 -20.00 6.66 -27.70
N MET A 14 -20.59 5.50 -28.06
CA MET A 14 -20.61 4.33 -27.17
C MET A 14 -19.25 3.66 -27.05
N LEU A 15 -18.40 3.70 -28.10
CA LEU A 15 -17.01 3.22 -28.02
C LEU A 15 -16.11 4.16 -27.21
N MET A 16 -16.34 5.48 -27.23
CA MET A 16 -15.60 6.44 -26.42
C MET A 16 -15.93 6.35 -24.92
N ALA A 17 -17.15 5.93 -24.56
CA ALA A 17 -17.55 5.75 -23.18
C ALA A 17 -16.90 4.50 -22.52
N ALA A 18 -16.36 3.58 -23.31
CA ALA A 18 -15.69 2.37 -22.81
C ALA A 18 -14.20 2.59 -22.46
N ALA A 19 -13.64 3.77 -22.76
CA ALA A 19 -12.29 4.14 -22.37
C ALA A 19 -12.27 4.84 -21.01
N LEU A 20 -12.93 4.27 -20.00
CA LEU A 20 -12.64 4.64 -18.63
C LEU A 20 -11.19 4.21 -18.35
N PRO A 21 -10.34 5.08 -17.79
CA PRO A 21 -9.04 4.63 -17.32
C PRO A 21 -9.32 3.52 -16.30
N VAL A 22 -9.02 2.28 -16.67
CA VAL A 22 -8.83 1.22 -15.69
C VAL A 22 -7.66 1.72 -14.87
N ALA A 23 -7.94 2.30 -13.70
CA ALA A 23 -6.91 2.54 -12.71
C ALA A 23 -6.30 1.16 -12.48
N ALA A 24 -5.14 0.94 -13.08
CA ALA A 24 -4.37 -0.26 -12.87
C ALA A 24 -4.06 -0.26 -11.36
N HIS A 25 -4.84 -1.00 -10.60
CA HIS A 25 -4.40 -1.42 -9.29
C HIS A 25 -3.16 -2.24 -9.56
N HIS A 26 -2.01 -1.64 -9.31
CA HIS A 26 -0.76 -2.37 -9.32
C HIS A 26 -0.97 -3.54 -8.38
N SER A 27 -1.00 -4.75 -8.94
CA SER A 27 -1.15 -5.94 -8.10
C SER A 27 0.07 -6.02 -7.21
N PHE A 28 -0.09 -6.50 -5.98
CA PHE A 28 1.03 -6.76 -5.07
C PHE A 28 2.20 -7.45 -5.80
N SER A 29 1.90 -8.49 -6.58
CA SER A 29 2.88 -9.26 -7.33
C SER A 29 3.61 -8.49 -8.44
N ALA A 30 3.12 -7.33 -8.86
CA ALA A 30 3.83 -6.49 -9.82
C ALA A 30 4.98 -5.70 -9.18
N GLU A 31 4.81 -5.27 -7.93
CA GLU A 31 5.77 -4.39 -7.24
C GLU A 31 6.55 -5.09 -6.14
N PHE A 32 5.96 -6.03 -5.42
CA PHE A 32 6.55 -6.65 -4.23
C PHE A 32 6.83 -8.14 -4.42
N ASP A 33 7.81 -8.64 -3.69
CA ASP A 33 8.25 -10.03 -3.75
C ASP A 33 7.68 -10.83 -2.57
N ALA A 34 6.70 -11.69 -2.84
CA ALA A 34 6.06 -12.54 -1.83
C ALA A 34 7.04 -13.51 -1.15
N THR A 35 8.18 -13.79 -1.76
CA THR A 35 9.22 -14.68 -1.19
C THR A 35 10.23 -13.91 -0.33
N LYS A 36 10.21 -12.58 -0.38
CA LYS A 36 11.17 -11.72 0.30
C LYS A 36 10.54 -10.96 1.46
N GLN A 37 10.14 -11.72 2.48
CA GLN A 37 9.66 -11.11 3.72
C GLN A 37 10.81 -10.48 4.48
N VAL A 38 10.61 -9.25 4.95
CA VAL A 38 11.53 -8.50 5.79
C VAL A 38 10.88 -8.20 7.14
N THR A 39 11.72 -8.15 8.16
CA THR A 39 11.33 -7.68 9.49
C THR A 39 12.17 -6.45 9.82
N LEU A 40 11.51 -5.32 9.97
CA LEU A 40 12.12 -4.03 10.16
C LEU A 40 11.81 -3.50 11.56
N GLU A 41 12.82 -3.25 12.36
CA GLU A 41 12.67 -2.64 13.69
C GLU A 41 13.12 -1.19 13.60
N GLY A 42 12.22 -0.25 13.87
CA GLY A 42 12.52 1.16 13.68
C GLY A 42 11.58 2.09 14.41
N SER A 43 11.75 3.36 14.12
CA SER A 43 10.95 4.45 14.67
C SER A 43 10.08 5.08 13.59
N VAL A 44 8.83 5.36 13.91
CA VAL A 44 7.94 6.10 13.03
C VAL A 44 8.50 7.51 12.78
N VAL A 45 8.60 7.87 11.50
CA VAL A 45 8.88 9.24 11.04
C VAL A 45 7.58 9.97 10.76
N GLN A 46 6.73 9.38 9.92
CA GLN A 46 5.41 9.91 9.62
C GLN A 46 4.48 8.82 9.07
N MET A 47 3.18 9.10 9.16
CA MET A 47 2.13 8.30 8.54
C MET A 47 1.28 9.19 7.64
N GLU A 48 1.30 8.93 6.34
CA GLU A 48 0.52 9.65 5.33
C GLU A 48 -0.76 8.89 5.01
N TRP A 49 -1.90 9.52 5.26
CA TRP A 49 -3.22 8.99 5.03
C TRP A 49 -3.75 9.46 3.67
N VAL A 50 -3.37 8.75 2.62
CA VAL A 50 -3.70 9.12 1.23
C VAL A 50 -4.31 7.93 0.48
N ASN A 51 -5.06 8.22 -0.57
CA ASN A 51 -5.59 7.23 -1.50
C ASN A 51 -4.64 7.06 -2.70
N PRO A 52 -4.54 5.88 -3.29
CA PRO A 52 -5.22 4.62 -2.93
C PRO A 52 -4.56 3.87 -1.76
N HIS A 53 -3.31 4.19 -1.41
CA HIS A 53 -2.53 3.54 -0.37
C HIS A 53 -1.92 4.57 0.58
N SER A 54 -2.11 4.36 1.88
CA SER A 54 -1.40 5.13 2.90
C SER A 54 0.06 4.67 2.98
N TRP A 55 0.94 5.55 3.45
CA TRP A 55 2.37 5.26 3.54
C TRP A 55 2.90 5.54 4.94
N LEU A 56 3.56 4.55 5.50
CA LEU A 56 4.28 4.67 6.76
C LEU A 56 5.77 4.80 6.48
N THR A 57 6.38 5.89 6.90
CA THR A 57 7.83 6.09 6.84
C THR A 57 8.44 5.78 8.20
N ILE A 58 9.47 4.91 8.22
CA ILE A 58 10.21 4.54 9.42
C ILE A 58 11.72 4.68 9.20
N ASP A 59 12.44 5.01 10.26
CA ASP A 59 13.90 4.96 10.32
C ASP A 59 14.34 3.69 11.03
N VAL A 60 15.13 2.88 10.33
CA VAL A 60 15.65 1.59 10.79
C VAL A 60 17.15 1.72 11.02
N PRO A 61 17.62 1.67 12.28
CA PRO A 61 19.06 1.70 12.56
C PRO A 61 19.73 0.40 12.13
N LYS A 62 20.91 0.52 11.55
CA LYS A 62 21.76 -0.60 11.11
C LYS A 62 22.87 -0.85 12.11
N ALA A 63 23.41 -2.07 12.10
CA ALA A 63 24.52 -2.47 12.99
C ALA A 63 25.78 -1.63 12.77
N ASP A 64 26.01 -1.07 11.59
CA ASP A 64 27.14 -0.20 11.25
C ASP A 64 26.95 1.27 11.71
N GLY A 65 25.84 1.59 12.38
CA GLY A 65 25.51 2.93 12.87
C GLY A 65 24.79 3.81 11.84
N THR A 66 24.59 3.35 10.61
CA THR A 66 23.78 4.06 9.61
C THR A 66 22.30 3.84 9.86
N VAL A 67 21.45 4.64 9.22
CA VAL A 67 19.99 4.55 9.29
C VAL A 67 19.44 4.39 7.89
N GLU A 68 18.59 3.38 7.70
CA GLU A 68 17.81 3.20 6.47
C GLU A 68 16.40 3.77 6.68
N ARG A 69 15.99 4.64 5.76
CA ARG A 69 14.62 5.15 5.73
C ARG A 69 13.79 4.30 4.80
N TRP A 70 12.80 3.62 5.39
CA TRP A 70 11.90 2.73 4.67
C TRP A 70 10.53 3.37 4.48
N HIS A 71 9.94 3.13 3.31
CA HIS A 71 8.57 3.49 2.96
C HIS A 71 7.71 2.23 2.90
N ILE A 72 6.74 2.15 3.79
CA ILE A 72 5.90 0.96 3.97
C ILE A 72 4.48 1.28 3.47
N GLU A 73 4.05 0.54 2.44
CA GLU A 73 2.69 0.62 1.92
C GLU A 73 1.71 0.03 2.93
N GLY A 74 0.67 0.78 3.24
CA GLY A 74 -0.51 0.34 3.98
C GLY A 74 -1.76 0.36 3.11
N GLY A 75 -2.89 0.06 3.71
CA GLY A 75 -4.20 0.17 3.08
C GLY A 75 -4.62 1.62 2.83
N SER A 76 -5.71 1.80 2.10
CA SER A 76 -6.35 3.11 1.98
C SER A 76 -6.81 3.63 3.34
N PRO A 77 -7.04 4.94 3.50
CA PRO A 77 -7.58 5.49 4.75
C PRO A 77 -8.83 4.77 5.26
N SER A 78 -9.74 4.40 4.38
CA SER A 78 -10.97 3.68 4.75
C SER A 78 -10.68 2.25 5.24
N VAL A 79 -9.70 1.56 4.66
CA VAL A 79 -9.26 0.24 5.13
C VAL A 79 -8.63 0.36 6.51
N LEU A 80 -7.74 1.32 6.72
CA LEU A 80 -7.08 1.54 8.01
C LEU A 80 -8.10 1.79 9.14
N LEU A 81 -9.10 2.65 8.90
CA LEU A 81 -10.14 2.92 9.88
C LEU A 81 -10.92 1.64 10.25
N ARG A 82 -11.25 0.80 9.26
CA ARG A 82 -11.92 -0.49 9.53
C ARG A 82 -11.05 -1.48 10.32
N LEU A 83 -9.73 -1.40 10.14
CA LEU A 83 -8.76 -2.21 10.89
C LEU A 83 -8.46 -1.65 12.30
N GLY A 84 -9.11 -0.56 12.70
CA GLY A 84 -8.97 0.04 14.03
C GLY A 84 -7.87 1.10 14.14
N TRP A 85 -7.26 1.49 13.03
CA TRP A 85 -6.30 2.59 13.01
C TRP A 85 -7.00 3.94 13.05
N ASN A 86 -6.32 4.92 13.66
CA ASN A 86 -6.69 6.33 13.58
C ASN A 86 -5.42 7.18 13.40
N ARG A 87 -5.60 8.47 13.16
CA ARG A 87 -4.46 9.38 12.88
C ARG A 87 -3.47 9.52 14.03
N ASN A 88 -3.85 9.13 15.24
CA ASN A 88 -3.01 9.20 16.43
C ASN A 88 -2.38 7.83 16.80
N SER A 89 -2.63 6.78 16.01
CA SER A 89 -2.15 5.42 16.33
C SER A 89 -0.64 5.26 16.21
N LEU A 90 0.01 6.03 15.33
CA LEU A 90 1.45 5.97 15.05
C LEU A 90 2.09 7.37 15.13
N PRO A 91 2.22 7.95 16.33
CA PRO A 91 2.93 9.21 16.51
C PRO A 91 4.39 9.08 16.09
N THR A 92 4.98 10.17 15.59
CA THR A 92 6.41 10.23 15.29
C THR A 92 7.23 9.80 16.50
N GLY A 93 8.26 8.97 16.29
CA GLY A 93 9.12 8.43 17.33
C GLY A 93 8.62 7.11 17.95
N THR A 94 7.41 6.66 17.64
CA THR A 94 6.92 5.36 18.11
C THR A 94 7.82 4.24 17.62
N LYS A 95 8.31 3.40 18.53
CA LYS A 95 9.07 2.20 18.20
C LYS A 95 8.13 1.10 17.76
N ILE A 96 8.43 0.48 16.63
CA ILE A 96 7.62 -0.61 16.07
C ILE A 96 8.50 -1.64 15.38
N LYS A 97 7.94 -2.83 15.24
CA LYS A 97 8.45 -3.88 14.34
C LYS A 97 7.45 -4.03 13.20
N VAL A 98 7.94 -3.92 11.97
CA VAL A 98 7.14 -4.07 10.74
C VAL A 98 7.50 -5.39 10.10
N ILE A 99 6.48 -6.21 9.82
CA ILE A 99 6.61 -7.39 8.98
C ILE A 99 6.02 -7.02 7.61
N ALA A 100 6.83 -7.13 6.56
CA ALA A 100 6.48 -6.65 5.23
C ALA A 100 7.17 -7.46 4.13
N PHE A 101 6.79 -7.23 2.89
CA PHE A 101 7.42 -7.82 1.70
C PHE A 101 8.12 -6.74 0.90
N GLN A 102 9.41 -6.93 0.64
CA GLN A 102 10.23 -5.92 -0.03
C GLN A 102 9.87 -5.76 -1.49
N ALA A 103 10.07 -4.54 -2.02
CA ALA A 103 9.96 -4.26 -3.44
C ALA A 103 10.95 -5.10 -4.26
N LYS A 104 10.52 -5.57 -5.43
CA LYS A 104 11.31 -6.42 -6.33
C LYS A 104 12.56 -5.73 -6.87
N ASP A 105 12.52 -4.42 -7.01
CA ASP A 105 13.66 -3.60 -7.47
C ASP A 105 14.75 -3.41 -6.40
N GLY A 106 14.55 -3.94 -5.17
CA GLY A 106 15.47 -3.82 -4.07
C GLY A 106 15.45 -2.46 -3.35
N ALA A 107 14.55 -1.56 -3.71
CA ALA A 107 14.38 -0.29 -3.01
C ALA A 107 14.00 -0.50 -1.53
N LEU A 108 14.26 0.51 -0.70
CA LEU A 108 13.85 0.55 0.71
C LEU A 108 12.34 0.86 0.80
N ARG A 109 11.54 0.02 0.16
CA ARG A 109 10.10 0.07 0.08
C ARG A 109 9.54 -1.34 0.28
N ALA A 110 8.44 -1.44 1.00
CA ALA A 110 7.81 -2.73 1.25
C ALA A 110 6.29 -2.58 1.37
N SER A 111 5.55 -3.64 1.10
CA SER A 111 4.13 -3.74 1.40
C SER A 111 3.93 -4.38 2.77
N SER A 112 3.20 -3.71 3.65
CA SER A 112 3.01 -4.16 5.03
C SER A 112 2.14 -5.41 5.10
N ARG A 113 2.50 -6.26 6.07
CA ARG A 113 1.63 -7.30 6.60
C ARG A 113 1.14 -6.90 7.99
N ASP A 114 2.04 -6.86 8.95
CA ASP A 114 1.71 -6.62 10.35
C ASP A 114 2.65 -5.59 10.98
N ILE A 115 2.11 -4.82 11.90
CA ILE A 115 2.85 -3.95 12.83
C ILE A 115 2.76 -4.55 14.22
N GLU A 116 3.91 -4.74 14.85
CA GLU A 116 4.02 -5.18 16.25
C GLU A 116 4.55 -4.02 17.10
N PHE A 117 3.82 -3.72 18.17
CA PHE A 117 4.16 -2.70 19.15
C PHE A 117 5.02 -3.27 20.28
N PRO A 118 5.77 -2.43 21.03
CA PRO A 118 6.59 -2.90 22.15
C PRO A 118 5.81 -3.61 23.26
N ASP A 119 4.51 -3.32 23.40
CA ASP A 119 3.61 -3.97 24.36
C ASP A 119 3.09 -5.34 23.88
N GLY A 120 3.54 -5.81 22.69
CA GLY A 120 3.17 -7.08 22.09
C GLY A 120 1.88 -7.04 21.26
N ARG A 121 1.16 -5.93 21.21
CA ARG A 121 0.00 -5.79 20.32
C ARG A 121 0.43 -5.89 18.87
N LYS A 122 -0.38 -6.59 18.07
CA LYS A 122 -0.20 -6.69 16.62
C LYS A 122 -1.41 -6.10 15.92
N MET A 123 -1.16 -5.31 14.89
CA MET A 123 -2.20 -4.74 14.03
C MET A 123 -1.80 -4.89 12.57
N ASN A 124 -2.76 -5.30 11.75
CA ASN A 124 -2.58 -5.35 10.31
C ASN A 124 -2.67 -3.93 9.73
N LEU A 125 -1.71 -3.53 8.90
CA LEU A 125 -1.69 -2.21 8.25
C LEU A 125 -2.39 -2.20 6.88
N GLY A 126 -2.93 -3.34 6.43
CA GLY A 126 -3.75 -3.42 5.23
C GLY A 126 -3.02 -3.20 3.91
N GLY A 127 -1.72 -3.47 3.85
CA GLY A 127 -0.96 -3.41 2.60
C GLY A 127 -1.51 -4.38 1.55
N SER A 128 -1.10 -4.20 0.30
CA SER A 128 -1.58 -5.00 -0.84
C SER A 128 -1.30 -6.50 -0.71
N SER A 129 -0.33 -6.89 0.13
CA SER A 129 -0.05 -8.29 0.47
C SER A 129 -1.23 -9.03 1.12
N ASN A 130 -2.17 -8.28 1.70
CA ASN A 130 -3.33 -8.87 2.37
C ASN A 130 -4.53 -9.08 1.43
N THR A 131 -4.52 -8.47 0.25
CA THR A 131 -5.61 -8.58 -0.73
C THR A 131 -5.45 -9.77 -1.68
N ASP A 132 -4.23 -10.22 -1.92
CA ASP A 132 -3.94 -11.34 -2.82
C ASP A 132 -4.15 -12.72 -2.14
N GLY A 133 -4.24 -12.77 -0.81
CA GLY A 133 -4.49 -14.00 -0.04
C GLY A 133 -5.97 -14.41 0.08
N GLU A 134 -6.90 -13.54 -0.27
CA GLU A 134 -8.34 -13.75 -0.07
C GLU A 134 -9.07 -14.31 -1.31
N LYS A 135 -8.32 -14.60 -2.37
CA LYS A 135 -8.85 -15.31 -3.56
C LYS A 135 -8.47 -16.78 -3.52
N LYS A 136 -9.11 -17.54 -2.64
CA LYS A 136 -9.25 -18.99 -2.75
C LYS A 136 -10.72 -19.37 -2.74
#